data_c0d05d6e4f48f44bd174d318c05a83bc
#
_entry.id   c0d05d6e4f48f44bd174d318c05a83bc
#
_cell.length_a   1.000
_cell.length_b   1.000
_cell.length_c   1.000
_cell.angle_alpha   90.00
_cell.angle_beta   90.00
_cell.angle_gamma   90.00
#
_symmetry.space_group_name_H-M   'P 1'
#
loop_
_entity.id
_entity.type
_entity.pdbx_description
1 polymer ?
#
loop_
_entity_poly.entity_id
_entity_poly.type
_entity_poly.pdbx_seq_one_letter_code
_entity_poly.pdbx_strand_id
1 'polypeptide(L)'
;APPVEALVNPEPAKPLGEYEIVTDMVGLNTMIDILRAKGEFAFDTETTGLNSMTSDLVGLSFSIKSEHAWYVAVGHNEGDQVPFAEGLAALRPLFENDSIKKIAHNANYDIMVLATAGITVNNLSFDTMIAAALCGRRAIGLKPLALELFQSEMTEIKTLIGVGKKQITMAAVPIEMAGPYAAADADFTWRLYEHFELEIEEHEARYVNEEIELPLLPVIIEMQRNGMMIDTAALAEMSEQLGADVELIKQAATAVIGGRELNLASNQQVAALLIDELGAPKTRKTKTGYSMDANALEKISETSGLDDRVYQIADSVLKYRELTKLKSTYVDALPELVNPQTGRVHTSFNQVGSATGRLSSTDPNVQNIPVRTELGRRVRKAFVADSAHGWQYLAADYSQIELRILAHLSQEPGLLEAFHKGEDIHAATARAMYGIEEVNPDQRRIAKILNFGVIYGLGPVGVARQTDLTRAQGQEFIDLYFGKYPGIRDYIEQVKQSARDTGFAQTITGRRRYLPDINAGHPGHRAAAERVSVNMPIQGTAADVIKLAMINISNEMKSQKMQSKMSIQVHDELIFEIAPGELMEMQMMVTTMMPAAMDLAVPLLVEAKTGPTWGDMDSMD
;
A
#
# COMPACT_ATOMS: atom_id res chain seq x y z
N ALA A 1 37.52 -34.16 -3.82
CA ALA A 1 36.43 -33.53 -3.13
C ALA A 1 36.72 -33.59 -1.63
N PRO A 2 36.67 -32.45 -0.88
CA PRO A 2 36.74 -32.51 0.57
C PRO A 2 35.43 -33.11 1.10
N PRO A 3 35.45 -33.76 2.27
CA PRO A 3 34.26 -34.34 2.86
C PRO A 3 33.25 -33.22 3.14
N VAL A 4 31.98 -33.47 2.80
CA VAL A 4 30.85 -32.65 3.20
C VAL A 4 30.82 -32.70 4.73
N GLU A 5 31.26 -31.61 5.39
CA GLU A 5 30.97 -31.40 6.79
C GLU A 5 29.45 -31.44 6.93
N ALA A 6 28.98 -32.45 7.67
CA ALA A 6 27.59 -32.58 8.02
C ALA A 6 27.13 -31.25 8.55
N LEU A 7 26.07 -30.66 7.94
CA LEU A 7 25.31 -29.60 8.52
C LEU A 7 24.99 -30.07 9.94
N VAL A 8 25.51 -29.36 10.93
CA VAL A 8 25.17 -29.59 12.34
C VAL A 8 23.66 -29.50 12.37
N ASN A 9 22.98 -30.64 12.58
CA ASN A 9 21.54 -30.64 12.82
C ASN A 9 21.31 -29.72 13.99
N PRO A 10 20.65 -28.55 13.82
CA PRO A 10 20.30 -27.76 14.98
C PRO A 10 19.40 -28.64 15.87
N GLU A 11 19.67 -28.66 17.16
CA GLU A 11 18.76 -29.31 18.10
C GLU A 11 17.33 -28.76 17.85
N PRO A 12 16.30 -29.62 17.82
CA PRO A 12 14.93 -29.15 17.65
C PRO A 12 14.63 -28.10 18.71
N ALA A 13 14.11 -26.95 18.28
CA ALA A 13 13.76 -25.88 19.21
C ALA A 13 12.85 -26.44 20.31
N LYS A 14 13.13 -26.12 21.58
CA LYS A 14 12.29 -26.56 22.69
C LYS A 14 10.87 -26.07 22.44
N PRO A 15 9.86 -26.95 22.40
CA PRO A 15 8.49 -26.54 22.12
C PRO A 15 8.04 -25.54 23.20
N LEU A 16 7.41 -24.44 22.76
CA LEU A 16 6.84 -23.41 23.61
C LEU A 16 5.47 -23.82 24.19
N GLY A 17 4.97 -25.01 23.77
CA GLY A 17 3.73 -25.63 24.16
C GLY A 17 3.70 -27.14 23.84
N GLU A 18 2.55 -27.76 23.99
CA GLU A 18 2.27 -29.14 23.57
C GLU A 18 1.87 -29.14 22.08
N TYR A 19 2.77 -29.55 21.22
CA TYR A 19 2.57 -29.51 19.77
C TYR A 19 2.54 -30.92 19.19
N GLU A 20 1.48 -31.20 18.43
CA GLU A 20 1.24 -32.50 17.81
C GLU A 20 1.48 -32.43 16.30
N ILE A 21 2.22 -33.40 15.76
CA ILE A 21 2.41 -33.54 14.32
C ILE A 21 1.43 -34.58 13.78
N VAL A 22 0.60 -34.17 12.84
CA VAL A 22 -0.43 -35.03 12.20
C VAL A 22 0.13 -35.48 10.85
N THR A 23 0.33 -36.79 10.72
CA THR A 23 0.95 -37.40 9.53
C THR A 23 0.04 -38.41 8.83
N ASP A 24 -1.15 -38.68 9.35
CA ASP A 24 -2.10 -39.60 8.76
C ASP A 24 -3.55 -39.10 8.81
N MET A 25 -4.43 -39.75 8.07
CA MET A 25 -5.86 -39.40 7.98
C MET A 25 -6.64 -39.62 9.28
N VAL A 26 -6.19 -40.51 10.16
CA VAL A 26 -6.87 -40.79 11.45
C VAL A 26 -6.65 -39.61 12.40
N GLY A 27 -5.41 -39.19 12.54
CA GLY A 27 -5.05 -38.00 13.31
C GLY A 27 -5.71 -36.74 12.75
N LEU A 28 -5.68 -36.56 11.42
CA LEU A 28 -6.34 -35.43 10.76
C LEU A 28 -7.85 -35.36 11.07
N ASN A 29 -8.57 -36.45 10.92
CA ASN A 29 -10.02 -36.48 11.19
C ASN A 29 -10.32 -36.24 12.67
N THR A 30 -9.49 -36.74 13.59
CA THR A 30 -9.62 -36.49 15.01
C THR A 30 -9.44 -34.99 15.33
N MET A 31 -8.41 -34.35 14.78
CA MET A 31 -8.19 -32.93 14.90
C MET A 31 -9.38 -32.13 14.32
N ILE A 32 -9.84 -32.44 13.11
CA ILE A 32 -10.98 -31.76 12.47
C ILE A 32 -12.23 -31.81 13.36
N ASP A 33 -12.53 -32.96 13.98
CA ASP A 33 -13.69 -33.08 14.89
C ASP A 33 -13.53 -32.18 16.13
N ILE A 34 -12.33 -32.07 16.68
CA ILE A 34 -12.01 -31.15 17.79
C ILE A 34 -12.21 -29.70 17.37
N LEU A 35 -11.63 -29.27 16.22
CA LEU A 35 -11.76 -27.91 15.70
C LEU A 35 -13.22 -27.55 15.41
N ARG A 36 -13.97 -28.48 14.83
CA ARG A 36 -15.41 -28.30 14.55
C ARG A 36 -16.22 -28.16 15.85
N ALA A 37 -15.94 -28.97 16.84
CA ALA A 37 -16.62 -28.91 18.15
C ALA A 37 -16.33 -27.60 18.90
N LYS A 38 -15.11 -27.02 18.76
CA LYS A 38 -14.73 -25.72 19.32
C LYS A 38 -15.45 -24.56 18.62
N GLY A 39 -15.66 -24.64 17.29
CA GLY A 39 -16.34 -23.62 16.49
C GLY A 39 -15.49 -22.39 16.15
N GLU A 40 -14.22 -22.39 16.56
CA GLU A 40 -13.22 -21.35 16.23
C GLU A 40 -11.82 -21.93 16.31
N PHE A 41 -10.90 -21.44 15.45
CA PHE A 41 -9.50 -21.85 15.47
C PHE A 41 -8.58 -20.81 14.82
N ALA A 42 -7.35 -20.74 15.31
CA ALA A 42 -6.25 -20.07 14.62
C ALA A 42 -5.61 -21.02 13.61
N PHE A 43 -5.14 -20.51 12.48
CA PHE A 43 -4.43 -21.28 11.47
C PHE A 43 -3.29 -20.47 10.85
N ASP A 44 -2.33 -21.20 10.30
CA ASP A 44 -1.20 -20.66 9.53
C ASP A 44 -0.80 -21.69 8.47
N THR A 45 -0.10 -21.27 7.39
CA THR A 45 0.33 -22.12 6.30
C THR A 45 1.82 -22.07 6.08
N GLU A 46 2.44 -23.24 5.84
CA GLU A 46 3.80 -23.36 5.40
C GLU A 46 3.88 -23.66 3.90
N THR A 47 4.78 -22.96 3.20
CA THR A 47 4.87 -23.01 1.74
C THR A 47 6.31 -23.10 1.24
N THR A 48 6.45 -23.41 -0.06
CA THR A 48 7.78 -23.52 -0.71
C THR A 48 8.44 -22.16 -0.99
N GLY A 49 7.70 -21.03 -0.87
CA GLY A 49 8.22 -19.70 -1.20
C GLY A 49 7.36 -18.56 -0.66
N LEU A 50 7.66 -17.33 -1.04
CA LEU A 50 7.00 -16.12 -0.56
C LEU A 50 5.86 -15.63 -1.47
N ASN A 51 5.77 -16.14 -2.69
CA ASN A 51 4.72 -15.74 -3.63
C ASN A 51 3.52 -16.67 -3.48
N SER A 52 2.45 -16.19 -2.85
CA SER A 52 1.24 -16.96 -2.57
C SER A 52 0.50 -17.50 -3.79
N MET A 53 0.75 -16.95 -4.99
CA MET A 53 0.15 -17.41 -6.25
C MET A 53 0.90 -18.57 -6.90
N THR A 54 2.16 -18.79 -6.54
CA THR A 54 3.04 -19.76 -7.22
C THR A 54 3.73 -20.73 -6.26
N SER A 55 3.61 -20.51 -4.96
CA SER A 55 4.19 -21.39 -3.94
C SER A 55 3.28 -22.57 -3.64
N ASP A 56 3.89 -23.74 -3.52
CA ASP A 56 3.16 -24.95 -3.14
C ASP A 56 2.96 -25.00 -1.63
N LEU A 57 1.81 -25.51 -1.19
CA LEU A 57 1.49 -25.73 0.21
C LEU A 57 2.30 -26.92 0.74
N VAL A 58 3.00 -26.73 1.86
CA VAL A 58 3.82 -27.75 2.53
C VAL A 58 3.13 -28.32 3.77
N GLY A 59 2.45 -27.47 4.52
CA GLY A 59 1.73 -27.87 5.72
C GLY A 59 0.78 -26.79 6.23
N LEU A 60 -0.07 -27.17 7.19
CA LEU A 60 -0.98 -26.26 7.87
C LEU A 60 -0.85 -26.47 9.38
N SER A 61 -0.88 -25.38 10.13
CA SER A 61 -0.93 -25.44 11.58
C SER A 61 -2.24 -24.89 12.13
N PHE A 62 -2.66 -25.41 13.29
CA PHE A 62 -3.94 -25.08 13.92
C PHE A 62 -3.78 -24.94 15.43
N SER A 63 -4.52 -24.01 16.03
CA SER A 63 -4.63 -23.88 17.50
C SER A 63 -6.04 -23.45 17.90
N ILE A 64 -6.48 -23.89 19.10
CA ILE A 64 -7.76 -23.53 19.72
C ILE A 64 -7.61 -23.10 21.18
N LYS A 65 -6.39 -23.07 21.69
CA LYS A 65 -6.04 -22.63 23.05
C LYS A 65 -4.56 -22.36 23.13
N SER A 66 -4.17 -21.49 24.02
CA SER A 66 -2.76 -21.20 24.32
C SER A 66 -1.99 -22.47 24.72
N GLU A 67 -0.72 -22.55 24.29
CA GLU A 67 0.24 -23.64 24.56
C GLU A 67 -0.13 -24.99 23.95
N HIS A 68 -1.03 -25.01 22.95
CA HIS A 68 -1.40 -26.24 22.24
C HIS A 68 -1.68 -25.96 20.77
N ALA A 69 -1.05 -26.75 19.90
CA ALA A 69 -1.26 -26.62 18.46
C ALA A 69 -0.99 -27.94 17.74
N TRP A 70 -1.51 -28.04 16.52
CA TRP A 70 -1.27 -29.14 15.57
C TRP A 70 -0.53 -28.62 14.36
N TYR A 71 0.34 -29.46 13.80
CA TYR A 71 0.89 -29.29 12.46
C TYR A 71 0.48 -30.48 11.57
N VAL A 72 -0.16 -30.19 10.46
CA VAL A 72 -0.56 -31.17 9.45
C VAL A 72 0.42 -31.12 8.30
N ALA A 73 1.28 -32.13 8.16
CA ALA A 73 2.23 -32.25 7.07
C ALA A 73 1.53 -32.83 5.82
N VAL A 74 1.63 -32.14 4.66
CA VAL A 74 0.95 -32.55 3.41
C VAL A 74 1.85 -32.46 2.16
N GLY A 75 2.92 -31.66 2.17
CA GLY A 75 3.73 -31.37 0.98
C GLY A 75 5.25 -31.39 1.23
N HIS A 76 5.72 -32.14 2.22
CA HIS A 76 7.15 -32.36 2.42
C HIS A 76 7.72 -33.32 1.39
N ASN A 77 9.03 -33.20 1.11
CA ASN A 77 9.72 -34.08 0.17
C ASN A 77 9.89 -35.50 0.73
N GLU A 78 10.01 -35.64 2.05
CA GLU A 78 10.27 -36.88 2.76
C GLU A 78 9.50 -36.95 4.07
N GLY A 79 9.29 -38.16 4.60
CA GLY A 79 8.60 -38.43 5.86
C GLY A 79 7.14 -38.87 5.69
N ASP A 80 6.60 -39.47 6.75
CA ASP A 80 5.20 -39.84 6.79
C ASP A 80 4.34 -38.57 6.87
N GLN A 81 3.36 -38.44 5.99
CA GLN A 81 2.50 -37.25 5.91
C GLN A 81 1.11 -37.59 5.40
N VAL A 82 0.16 -36.73 5.66
CA VAL A 82 -1.22 -36.84 5.16
C VAL A 82 -1.20 -36.75 3.63
N PRO A 83 -1.88 -37.66 2.90
CA PRO A 83 -1.98 -37.57 1.44
C PRO A 83 -2.59 -36.23 1.02
N PHE A 84 -1.90 -35.46 0.17
CA PHE A 84 -2.20 -34.06 -0.15
C PHE A 84 -3.68 -33.84 -0.56
N ALA A 85 -4.15 -34.58 -1.57
CA ALA A 85 -5.51 -34.40 -2.11
C ALA A 85 -6.59 -34.78 -1.10
N GLU A 86 -6.39 -35.88 -0.36
CA GLU A 86 -7.33 -36.38 0.65
C GLU A 86 -7.37 -35.45 1.88
N GLY A 87 -6.21 -34.97 2.31
CA GLY A 87 -6.07 -34.01 3.42
C GLY A 87 -6.79 -32.70 3.13
N LEU A 88 -6.56 -32.13 1.95
CA LEU A 88 -7.25 -30.89 1.55
C LEU A 88 -8.76 -31.11 1.38
N ALA A 89 -9.20 -32.25 0.86
CA ALA A 89 -10.61 -32.56 0.76
C ALA A 89 -11.30 -32.70 2.13
N ALA A 90 -10.59 -33.21 3.14
CA ALA A 90 -11.08 -33.31 4.52
C ALA A 90 -11.11 -31.93 5.23
N LEU A 91 -10.13 -31.06 4.99
CA LEU A 91 -10.04 -29.72 5.59
C LEU A 91 -11.01 -28.71 4.95
N ARG A 92 -11.32 -28.86 3.66
CA ARG A 92 -12.17 -27.92 2.92
C ARG A 92 -13.49 -27.60 3.64
N PRO A 93 -14.32 -28.57 4.10
CA PRO A 93 -15.58 -28.27 4.80
C PRO A 93 -15.39 -27.48 6.11
N LEU A 94 -14.20 -27.54 6.72
CA LEU A 94 -13.88 -26.78 7.93
C LEU A 94 -13.64 -25.30 7.59
N PHE A 95 -12.85 -25.03 6.54
CA PHE A 95 -12.56 -23.67 6.09
C PHE A 95 -13.76 -22.98 5.43
N GLU A 96 -14.54 -23.69 4.65
CA GLU A 96 -15.69 -23.16 3.91
C GLU A 96 -16.95 -22.98 4.77
N ASN A 97 -16.94 -23.43 6.05
CA ASN A 97 -18.08 -23.31 6.95
C ASN A 97 -18.20 -21.90 7.54
N ASP A 98 -19.30 -21.20 7.22
CA ASP A 98 -19.59 -19.84 7.71
C ASP A 98 -19.84 -19.77 9.23
N SER A 99 -20.18 -20.91 9.89
CA SER A 99 -20.44 -20.95 11.33
C SER A 99 -19.18 -21.12 12.18
N ILE A 100 -18.04 -21.46 11.57
CA ILE A 100 -16.76 -21.64 12.25
C ILE A 100 -15.92 -20.39 12.05
N LYS A 101 -15.45 -19.79 13.12
CA LYS A 101 -14.58 -18.61 13.09
C LYS A 101 -13.13 -19.01 12.78
N LYS A 102 -12.48 -18.31 11.89
CA LYS A 102 -11.06 -18.46 11.56
C LYS A 102 -10.30 -17.24 12.03
N ILE A 103 -9.16 -17.49 12.62
CA ILE A 103 -8.24 -16.50 13.14
C ILE A 103 -6.89 -16.71 12.47
N ALA A 104 -6.22 -15.64 12.03
CA ALA A 104 -4.91 -15.76 11.41
C ALA A 104 -4.00 -14.57 11.78
N HIS A 105 -2.74 -14.66 11.37
CA HIS A 105 -1.79 -13.56 11.44
C HIS A 105 -1.30 -13.24 10.03
N ASN A 106 -1.69 -12.11 9.44
CA ASN A 106 -1.48 -11.79 8.02
C ASN A 106 -2.25 -12.73 7.08
N ALA A 107 -3.54 -12.91 7.38
CA ALA A 107 -4.45 -13.82 6.69
C ALA A 107 -4.46 -13.70 5.16
N ASN A 108 -4.09 -12.54 4.61
CA ASN A 108 -3.99 -12.31 3.16
C ASN A 108 -3.13 -13.37 2.48
N TYR A 109 -1.96 -13.69 3.05
CA TYR A 109 -1.06 -14.68 2.48
C TYR A 109 -1.66 -16.10 2.52
N ASP A 110 -2.11 -16.53 3.69
CA ASP A 110 -2.62 -17.89 3.91
C ASP A 110 -3.87 -18.18 3.11
N ILE A 111 -4.79 -17.22 3.07
CA ILE A 111 -6.03 -17.35 2.28
C ILE A 111 -5.73 -17.42 0.78
N MET A 112 -4.73 -16.67 0.29
CA MET A 112 -4.30 -16.77 -1.10
C MET A 112 -3.72 -18.14 -1.42
N VAL A 113 -2.87 -18.69 -0.54
CA VAL A 113 -2.31 -20.05 -0.70
C VAL A 113 -3.42 -21.09 -0.72
N LEU A 114 -4.35 -21.03 0.24
CA LEU A 114 -5.49 -21.94 0.30
C LEU A 114 -6.41 -21.81 -0.93
N ALA A 115 -6.66 -20.58 -1.40
CA ALA A 115 -7.44 -20.34 -2.61
C ALA A 115 -6.78 -20.93 -3.86
N THR A 116 -5.44 -20.90 -3.95
CA THR A 116 -4.68 -21.54 -5.02
C THR A 116 -4.77 -23.07 -4.93
N ALA A 117 -4.82 -23.61 -3.71
CA ALA A 117 -5.06 -25.03 -3.46
C ALA A 117 -6.55 -25.45 -3.57
N GLY A 118 -7.45 -24.53 -3.96
CA GLY A 118 -8.87 -24.79 -4.20
C GLY A 118 -9.75 -24.78 -2.94
N ILE A 119 -9.30 -24.18 -1.84
CA ILE A 119 -10.06 -24.01 -0.59
C ILE A 119 -10.45 -22.54 -0.43
N THR A 120 -11.74 -22.27 -0.23
CA THR A 120 -12.24 -20.94 0.14
C THR A 120 -12.24 -20.81 1.67
N VAL A 121 -11.77 -19.69 2.19
CA VAL A 121 -11.83 -19.42 3.64
C VAL A 121 -12.99 -18.46 3.90
N ASN A 122 -14.03 -18.98 4.52
CA ASN A 122 -15.19 -18.21 4.95
C ASN A 122 -15.08 -17.86 6.43
N ASN A 123 -15.73 -16.77 6.84
CA ASN A 123 -15.79 -16.30 8.22
C ASN A 123 -14.40 -16.14 8.87
N LEU A 124 -13.47 -15.44 8.19
CA LEU A 124 -12.28 -14.90 8.86
C LEU A 124 -12.78 -13.86 9.87
N SER A 125 -12.68 -14.17 11.14
CA SER A 125 -13.23 -13.34 12.22
C SER A 125 -12.19 -12.44 12.87
N PHE A 126 -10.90 -12.74 12.70
CA PHE A 126 -9.82 -11.97 13.30
C PHE A 126 -8.49 -12.14 12.54
N ASP A 127 -7.76 -11.01 12.37
CA ASP A 127 -6.37 -11.00 11.93
C ASP A 127 -5.53 -10.25 12.97
N THR A 128 -4.62 -10.97 13.61
CA THR A 128 -3.83 -10.42 14.74
C THR A 128 -2.80 -9.39 14.29
N MET A 129 -2.36 -9.38 13.02
CA MET A 129 -1.49 -8.35 12.47
C MET A 129 -2.26 -7.05 12.24
N ILE A 130 -3.47 -7.12 11.72
CA ILE A 130 -4.36 -5.96 11.56
C ILE A 130 -4.69 -5.37 12.94
N ALA A 131 -5.07 -6.20 13.89
CA ALA A 131 -5.37 -5.78 15.26
C ALA A 131 -4.18 -5.07 15.91
N ALA A 132 -2.98 -5.64 15.81
CA ALA A 132 -1.75 -5.01 16.31
C ALA A 132 -1.49 -3.63 15.70
N ALA A 133 -1.73 -3.48 14.37
CA ALA A 133 -1.60 -2.20 13.70
C ALA A 133 -2.63 -1.17 14.19
N LEU A 134 -3.87 -1.57 14.40
CA LEU A 134 -4.95 -0.71 14.91
C LEU A 134 -4.69 -0.28 16.37
N CYS A 135 -4.10 -1.16 17.18
CA CYS A 135 -3.65 -0.84 18.55
C CYS A 135 -2.34 -0.04 18.59
N GLY A 136 -1.76 0.32 17.43
CA GLY A 136 -0.60 1.21 17.34
C GLY A 136 0.74 0.55 17.66
N ARG A 137 0.84 -0.78 17.55
CA ARG A 137 2.11 -1.50 17.75
C ARG A 137 3.13 -1.08 16.68
N ARG A 138 4.40 -0.94 17.08
CA ARG A 138 5.49 -0.54 16.18
C ARG A 138 5.94 -1.67 15.27
N ALA A 139 6.02 -2.85 15.84
CA ALA A 139 6.31 -4.08 15.12
C ALA A 139 5.05 -4.95 15.17
N ILE A 140 4.55 -5.33 14.01
CA ILE A 140 3.27 -6.03 13.86
C ILE A 140 3.43 -7.48 13.40
N GLY A 141 4.66 -7.94 13.20
CA GLY A 141 4.95 -9.33 12.84
C GLY A 141 4.79 -10.26 14.05
N LEU A 142 4.46 -11.52 13.80
CA LEU A 142 4.17 -12.54 14.81
C LEU A 142 5.28 -12.66 15.88
N LYS A 143 6.51 -12.87 15.43
CA LYS A 143 7.67 -13.09 16.31
C LYS A 143 8.04 -11.87 17.17
N PRO A 144 8.13 -10.64 16.62
CA PRO A 144 8.28 -9.44 17.42
C PRO A 144 7.16 -9.25 18.47
N LEU A 145 5.91 -9.54 18.11
CA LEU A 145 4.78 -9.45 19.06
C LEU A 145 4.85 -10.51 20.16
N ALA A 146 5.23 -11.75 19.82
CA ALA A 146 5.45 -12.81 20.79
C ALA A 146 6.53 -12.43 21.81
N LEU A 147 7.62 -11.82 21.34
CA LEU A 147 8.68 -11.34 22.21
C LEU A 147 8.22 -10.16 23.08
N GLU A 148 7.53 -9.17 22.49
CA GLU A 148 7.07 -7.98 23.20
C GLU A 148 6.03 -8.30 24.27
N LEU A 149 5.02 -9.10 23.93
CA LEU A 149 3.84 -9.31 24.78
C LEU A 149 3.98 -10.51 25.74
N PHE A 150 4.67 -11.56 25.29
CA PHE A 150 4.75 -12.82 26.05
C PHE A 150 6.18 -13.15 26.49
N GLN A 151 7.18 -12.31 26.16
CA GLN A 151 8.60 -12.55 26.44
C GLN A 151 9.09 -13.91 25.89
N SER A 152 8.48 -14.35 24.80
CA SER A 152 8.74 -15.65 24.16
C SER A 152 9.52 -15.45 22.86
N GLU A 153 10.69 -16.07 22.78
CA GLU A 153 11.53 -16.06 21.60
C GLU A 153 11.15 -17.23 20.68
N MET A 154 10.55 -16.91 19.52
CA MET A 154 10.16 -17.90 18.52
C MET A 154 11.32 -18.20 17.56
N THR A 155 11.37 -19.42 17.04
CA THR A 155 12.37 -19.84 16.06
C THR A 155 12.25 -19.03 14.77
N GLU A 156 13.38 -18.54 14.26
CA GLU A 156 13.44 -17.85 12.98
C GLU A 156 13.48 -18.83 11.81
N ILE A 157 12.70 -18.61 10.74
CA ILE A 157 12.66 -19.48 9.55
C ILE A 157 14.05 -19.73 8.94
N LYS A 158 14.95 -18.74 8.97
CA LYS A 158 16.33 -18.87 8.46
C LYS A 158 17.14 -19.96 9.18
N THR A 159 16.75 -20.34 10.40
CA THR A 159 17.38 -21.42 11.15
C THR A 159 17.06 -22.79 10.52
N LEU A 160 15.86 -22.92 9.92
CA LEU A 160 15.40 -24.14 9.27
C LEU A 160 15.86 -24.23 7.82
N ILE A 161 15.61 -23.17 7.04
CA ILE A 161 15.86 -23.18 5.59
C ILE A 161 17.23 -22.63 5.19
N GLY A 162 17.99 -22.02 6.12
CA GLY A 162 19.26 -21.38 5.83
C GLY A 162 19.13 -20.01 5.15
N VAL A 163 20.24 -19.49 4.62
CA VAL A 163 20.31 -18.17 3.96
C VAL A 163 21.14 -18.21 2.68
N GLY A 164 20.82 -17.33 1.74
CA GLY A 164 21.57 -17.11 0.50
C GLY A 164 21.55 -18.32 -0.45
N LYS A 165 22.68 -18.62 -1.12
CA LYS A 165 22.75 -19.66 -2.16
C LYS A 165 22.56 -21.09 -1.65
N LYS A 166 22.62 -21.32 -0.34
CA LYS A 166 22.44 -22.65 0.29
C LYS A 166 21.04 -22.79 0.91
N GLN A 167 20.17 -21.83 0.70
CA GLN A 167 18.81 -21.87 1.20
C GLN A 167 18.04 -23.01 0.53
N ILE A 168 17.31 -23.78 1.35
CA ILE A 168 16.39 -24.83 0.91
C ILE A 168 14.95 -24.35 1.04
N THR A 169 14.01 -25.07 0.44
CA THR A 169 12.57 -24.79 0.63
C THR A 169 12.08 -25.45 1.93
N MET A 170 10.95 -24.98 2.47
CA MET A 170 10.32 -25.60 3.64
C MET A 170 9.97 -27.08 3.38
N ALA A 171 9.61 -27.45 2.14
CA ALA A 171 9.35 -28.82 1.76
C ALA A 171 10.55 -29.77 1.96
N ALA A 172 11.77 -29.25 1.94
CA ALA A 172 12.99 -30.01 2.18
C ALA A 172 13.41 -30.05 3.67
N VAL A 173 12.71 -29.35 4.55
CA VAL A 173 12.94 -29.40 6.00
C VAL A 173 12.30 -30.67 6.56
N PRO A 174 12.99 -31.46 7.43
CA PRO A 174 12.38 -32.62 8.09
C PRO A 174 11.12 -32.22 8.89
N ILE A 175 10.08 -33.05 8.83
CA ILE A 175 8.77 -32.78 9.45
C ILE A 175 8.91 -32.56 10.96
N GLU A 176 9.80 -33.28 11.63
CA GLU A 176 10.06 -33.17 13.06
C GLU A 176 10.66 -31.79 13.45
N MET A 177 11.26 -31.09 12.48
CA MET A 177 11.79 -29.74 12.67
C MET A 177 10.79 -28.66 12.24
N ALA A 178 10.09 -28.88 11.13
CA ALA A 178 9.07 -27.96 10.61
C ALA A 178 7.84 -27.93 11.53
N GLY A 179 7.41 -29.10 12.07
CA GLY A 179 6.23 -29.22 12.89
C GLY A 179 6.19 -28.30 14.12
N PRO A 180 7.19 -28.34 15.02
CA PRO A 180 7.21 -27.44 16.18
C PRO A 180 7.32 -25.95 15.78
N TYR A 181 7.97 -25.63 14.68
CA TYR A 181 8.07 -24.27 14.15
C TYR A 181 6.69 -23.75 13.71
N ALA A 182 6.03 -24.48 12.83
CA ALA A 182 4.72 -24.09 12.28
C ALA A 182 3.60 -24.12 13.34
N ALA A 183 3.61 -25.13 14.22
CA ALA A 183 2.65 -25.20 15.33
C ALA A 183 2.78 -24.01 16.29
N ALA A 184 4.01 -23.50 16.51
CA ALA A 184 4.23 -22.31 17.30
C ALA A 184 3.59 -21.07 16.64
N ASP A 185 3.62 -20.95 15.30
CA ASP A 185 3.02 -19.82 14.60
C ASP A 185 1.49 -19.80 14.82
N ALA A 186 0.79 -20.94 14.78
CA ALA A 186 -0.65 -21.03 15.11
C ALA A 186 -0.94 -20.81 16.60
N ASP A 187 -0.13 -21.33 17.52
CA ASP A 187 -0.28 -21.13 18.98
C ASP A 187 -0.14 -19.64 19.34
N PHE A 188 0.92 -18.98 18.85
CA PHE A 188 1.09 -17.56 19.12
C PHE A 188 0.05 -16.68 18.42
N THR A 189 -0.45 -17.09 17.27
CA THR A 189 -1.60 -16.44 16.63
C THR A 189 -2.84 -16.51 17.53
N TRP A 190 -3.11 -17.66 18.17
CA TRP A 190 -4.19 -17.80 19.15
C TRP A 190 -3.98 -16.92 20.39
N ARG A 191 -2.78 -16.92 20.99
CA ARG A 191 -2.44 -16.08 22.16
C ARG A 191 -2.59 -14.59 21.84
N LEU A 192 -2.17 -14.17 20.64
CA LEU A 192 -2.34 -12.79 20.18
C LEU A 192 -3.80 -12.45 19.96
N TYR A 193 -4.61 -13.39 19.48
CA TYR A 193 -6.06 -13.19 19.37
C TYR A 193 -6.68 -12.92 20.75
N GLU A 194 -6.43 -13.78 21.74
CA GLU A 194 -6.93 -13.58 23.12
C GLU A 194 -6.49 -12.23 23.70
N HIS A 195 -5.29 -11.78 23.40
CA HIS A 195 -4.77 -10.48 23.86
C HIS A 195 -5.42 -9.31 23.10
N PHE A 196 -5.41 -9.33 21.78
CA PHE A 196 -5.87 -8.19 20.98
C PHE A 196 -7.39 -8.05 20.93
N GLU A 197 -8.16 -9.09 21.18
CA GLU A 197 -9.61 -8.97 21.28
C GLU A 197 -10.01 -8.01 22.43
N LEU A 198 -9.25 -8.02 23.54
CA LEU A 198 -9.43 -7.09 24.64
C LEU A 198 -8.87 -5.70 24.30
N GLU A 199 -7.67 -5.65 23.72
CA GLU A 199 -7.00 -4.39 23.43
C GLU A 199 -7.72 -3.57 22.34
N ILE A 200 -8.36 -4.19 21.37
CA ILE A 200 -9.19 -3.52 20.35
C ILE A 200 -10.36 -2.76 21.00
N GLU A 201 -10.97 -3.31 22.05
CA GLU A 201 -12.02 -2.61 22.80
C GLU A 201 -11.48 -1.41 23.54
N GLU A 202 -10.35 -1.56 24.25
CA GLU A 202 -9.72 -0.47 24.98
C GLU A 202 -9.31 0.69 24.06
N HIS A 203 -8.93 0.37 22.83
CA HIS A 203 -8.55 1.34 21.80
C HIS A 203 -9.73 1.85 20.97
N GLU A 204 -10.98 1.42 21.26
CA GLU A 204 -12.18 1.77 20.49
C GLU A 204 -12.04 1.50 18.99
N ALA A 205 -11.27 0.47 18.61
CA ALA A 205 -10.93 0.16 17.24
C ALA A 205 -11.83 -0.92 16.61
N ARG A 206 -12.84 -1.43 17.34
CA ARG A 206 -13.70 -2.54 16.92
C ARG A 206 -14.42 -2.25 15.60
N TYR A 207 -15.01 -1.07 15.45
CA TYR A 207 -15.68 -0.69 14.20
C TYR A 207 -14.73 -0.76 12.99
N VAL A 208 -13.53 -0.20 13.12
CA VAL A 208 -12.53 -0.20 12.03
C VAL A 208 -12.09 -1.63 11.71
N ASN A 209 -11.92 -2.47 12.72
CA ASN A 209 -11.53 -3.86 12.55
C ASN A 209 -12.63 -4.68 11.85
N GLU A 210 -13.87 -4.64 12.38
CA GLU A 210 -14.96 -5.53 11.98
C GLU A 210 -15.74 -5.05 10.75
N GLU A 211 -15.85 -3.72 10.55
CA GLU A 211 -16.63 -3.15 9.45
C GLU A 211 -15.78 -2.69 8.27
N ILE A 212 -14.45 -2.52 8.47
CA ILE A 212 -13.57 -2.04 7.41
C ILE A 212 -12.47 -3.06 7.09
N GLU A 213 -11.58 -3.39 8.04
CA GLU A 213 -10.38 -4.14 7.69
C GLU A 213 -10.64 -5.61 7.41
N LEU A 214 -11.40 -6.30 8.26
CA LEU A 214 -11.72 -7.72 8.03
C LEU A 214 -12.60 -7.93 6.78
N PRO A 215 -13.68 -7.15 6.55
CA PRO A 215 -14.48 -7.30 5.33
C PRO A 215 -13.73 -6.92 4.05
N LEU A 216 -12.69 -6.10 4.13
CA LEU A 216 -11.86 -5.72 2.99
C LEU A 216 -10.92 -6.86 2.53
N LEU A 217 -10.48 -7.74 3.42
CA LEU A 217 -9.55 -8.83 3.09
C LEU A 217 -10.00 -9.69 1.90
N PRO A 218 -11.22 -10.25 1.86
CA PRO A 218 -11.68 -11.04 0.71
C PRO A 218 -11.72 -10.22 -0.60
N VAL A 219 -11.97 -8.90 -0.52
CA VAL A 219 -11.95 -8.00 -1.70
C VAL A 219 -10.52 -7.87 -2.24
N ILE A 220 -9.56 -7.63 -1.37
CA ILE A 220 -8.14 -7.51 -1.74
C ILE A 220 -7.63 -8.83 -2.34
N ILE A 221 -7.97 -9.96 -1.72
CA ILE A 221 -7.58 -11.29 -2.21
C ILE A 221 -8.13 -11.53 -3.62
N GLU A 222 -9.39 -11.17 -3.85
CA GLU A 222 -10.01 -11.26 -5.17
C GLU A 222 -9.30 -10.36 -6.19
N MET A 223 -9.00 -9.10 -5.84
CA MET A 223 -8.23 -8.18 -6.68
C MET A 223 -6.84 -8.73 -7.03
N GLN A 224 -6.12 -9.26 -6.06
CA GLN A 224 -4.82 -9.89 -6.27
C GLN A 224 -4.92 -11.09 -7.22
N ARG A 225 -5.95 -11.94 -7.07
CA ARG A 225 -6.20 -13.08 -7.97
C ARG A 225 -6.62 -12.64 -9.37
N ASN A 226 -7.41 -11.59 -9.50
CA ASN A 226 -7.82 -11.04 -10.78
C ASN A 226 -6.61 -10.57 -11.59
N GLY A 227 -5.67 -9.86 -10.95
CA GLY A 227 -4.49 -9.28 -11.61
C GLY A 227 -4.86 -8.41 -12.81
N MET A 228 -3.87 -8.03 -13.61
CA MET A 228 -4.06 -7.24 -14.82
C MET A 228 -3.28 -7.82 -15.99
N MET A 229 -3.85 -7.80 -17.18
CA MET A 229 -3.14 -8.12 -18.42
C MET A 229 -2.21 -6.97 -18.81
N ILE A 230 -1.06 -7.31 -19.37
CA ILE A 230 -0.12 -6.33 -19.93
C ILE A 230 0.27 -6.69 -21.36
N ASP A 231 0.46 -5.66 -22.18
CA ASP A 231 1.04 -5.77 -23.51
C ASP A 231 2.57 -5.80 -23.40
N THR A 232 3.12 -7.00 -23.34
CA THR A 232 4.56 -7.23 -23.26
C THR A 232 5.32 -6.79 -24.51
N ALA A 233 4.66 -6.79 -25.67
CA ALA A 233 5.28 -6.34 -26.92
C ALA A 233 5.45 -4.82 -26.92
N ALA A 234 4.42 -4.07 -26.51
CA ALA A 234 4.51 -2.62 -26.34
C ALA A 234 5.56 -2.22 -25.30
N LEU A 235 5.69 -2.97 -24.19
CA LEU A 235 6.75 -2.73 -23.21
C LEU A 235 8.15 -3.04 -23.75
N ALA A 236 8.32 -4.07 -24.58
CA ALA A 236 9.61 -4.38 -25.21
C ALA A 236 10.04 -3.24 -26.17
N GLU A 237 9.13 -2.76 -27.02
CA GLU A 237 9.40 -1.61 -27.89
C GLU A 237 9.76 -0.36 -27.08
N MET A 238 9.02 -0.08 -26.01
CA MET A 238 9.31 1.03 -25.10
C MET A 238 10.68 0.88 -24.42
N SER A 239 11.08 -0.33 -24.05
CA SER A 239 12.40 -0.63 -23.45
C SER A 239 13.53 -0.29 -24.41
N GLU A 240 13.43 -0.67 -25.68
CA GLU A 240 14.42 -0.34 -26.70
C GLU A 240 14.52 1.18 -26.92
N GLN A 241 13.38 1.87 -27.03
CA GLN A 241 13.35 3.31 -27.22
C GLN A 241 13.95 4.05 -26.02
N LEU A 242 13.56 3.71 -24.79
CA LEU A 242 14.13 4.31 -23.58
C LEU A 242 15.64 4.03 -23.46
N GLY A 243 16.08 2.85 -23.89
CA GLY A 243 17.51 2.51 -23.94
C GLY A 243 18.28 3.42 -24.89
N ALA A 244 17.76 3.66 -26.09
CA ALA A 244 18.35 4.60 -27.06
C ALA A 244 18.39 6.05 -26.49
N ASP A 245 17.30 6.53 -25.89
CA ASP A 245 17.21 7.86 -25.29
C ASP A 245 18.22 8.04 -24.15
N VAL A 246 18.40 7.03 -23.30
CA VAL A 246 19.41 7.02 -22.22
C VAL A 246 20.82 7.14 -22.78
N GLU A 247 21.15 6.44 -23.86
CA GLU A 247 22.46 6.53 -24.51
C GLU A 247 22.70 7.91 -25.16
N LEU A 248 21.67 8.50 -25.78
CA LEU A 248 21.76 9.88 -26.29
C LEU A 248 22.03 10.90 -25.17
N ILE A 249 21.38 10.77 -24.04
CA ILE A 249 21.61 11.65 -22.87
C ILE A 249 23.04 11.49 -22.34
N LYS A 250 23.55 10.27 -22.24
CA LYS A 250 24.94 10.02 -21.83
C LYS A 250 25.95 10.66 -22.80
N GLN A 251 25.73 10.50 -24.09
CA GLN A 251 26.57 11.09 -25.13
C GLN A 251 26.53 12.62 -25.06
N ALA A 252 25.35 13.22 -24.91
CA ALA A 252 25.21 14.65 -24.75
C ALA A 252 25.96 15.17 -23.52
N ALA A 253 25.79 14.53 -22.37
CA ALA A 253 26.49 14.90 -21.13
C ALA A 253 28.03 14.77 -21.28
N THR A 254 28.50 13.70 -21.93
CA THR A 254 29.92 13.48 -22.24
C THR A 254 30.48 14.57 -23.15
N ALA A 255 29.75 14.99 -24.17
CA ALA A 255 30.15 16.07 -25.07
C ALA A 255 30.28 17.42 -24.33
N VAL A 256 29.36 17.75 -23.43
CA VAL A 256 29.37 18.98 -22.60
C VAL A 256 30.65 19.11 -21.78
N ILE A 257 31.23 18.00 -21.33
CA ILE A 257 32.44 17.97 -20.49
C ILE A 257 33.71 17.56 -21.25
N GLY A 258 33.72 17.79 -22.59
CA GLY A 258 34.90 17.60 -23.42
C GLY A 258 35.29 16.14 -23.68
N GLY A 259 34.36 15.21 -23.72
CA GLY A 259 34.56 13.79 -24.04
C GLY A 259 34.93 12.91 -22.83
N ARG A 260 34.93 13.46 -21.61
CA ARG A 260 35.17 12.70 -20.38
C ARG A 260 33.90 11.89 -20.01
N GLU A 261 34.07 10.63 -19.65
CA GLU A 261 32.96 9.81 -19.15
C GLU A 261 32.48 10.32 -17.78
N LEU A 262 31.15 10.36 -17.62
CA LEU A 262 30.46 10.72 -16.38
C LEU A 262 29.37 9.68 -16.07
N ASN A 263 29.43 9.07 -14.90
CA ASN A 263 28.34 8.24 -14.43
C ASN A 263 27.22 9.11 -13.84
N LEU A 264 26.16 9.37 -14.63
CA LEU A 264 25.00 10.19 -14.26
C LEU A 264 24.20 9.60 -13.08
N ALA A 265 24.33 8.29 -12.79
CA ALA A 265 23.74 7.66 -11.61
C ALA A 265 24.53 7.98 -10.32
N SER A 266 25.82 8.31 -10.42
CA SER A 266 26.69 8.54 -9.26
C SER A 266 26.54 9.92 -8.67
N ASN A 267 25.88 10.03 -7.51
CA ASN A 267 25.79 11.31 -6.79
C ASN A 267 27.16 11.93 -6.50
N GLN A 268 28.18 11.12 -6.24
CA GLN A 268 29.54 11.61 -5.93
C GLN A 268 30.19 12.24 -7.16
N GLN A 269 30.14 11.58 -8.33
CA GLN A 269 30.73 12.11 -9.55
C GLN A 269 29.99 13.36 -10.04
N VAL A 270 28.66 13.35 -9.97
CA VAL A 270 27.83 14.50 -10.34
C VAL A 270 28.12 15.69 -9.41
N ALA A 271 28.24 15.47 -8.10
CA ALA A 271 28.56 16.53 -7.14
C ALA A 271 29.97 17.11 -7.36
N ALA A 272 30.96 16.25 -7.58
CA ALA A 272 32.33 16.68 -7.88
C ALA A 272 32.38 17.56 -9.14
N LEU A 273 31.69 17.13 -10.21
CA LEU A 273 31.63 17.90 -11.45
C LEU A 273 30.89 19.24 -11.25
N LEU A 274 29.68 19.22 -10.75
CA LEU A 274 28.83 20.41 -10.67
C LEU A 274 29.37 21.42 -9.64
N ILE A 275 29.74 20.97 -8.42
CA ILE A 275 30.11 21.84 -7.31
C ILE A 275 31.60 22.19 -7.33
N ASP A 276 32.47 21.15 -7.43
CA ASP A 276 33.90 21.36 -7.24
C ASP A 276 34.58 21.84 -8.52
N GLU A 277 34.14 21.40 -9.72
CA GLU A 277 34.75 21.81 -11.00
C GLU A 277 34.03 22.99 -11.69
N LEU A 278 32.66 22.95 -11.73
CA LEU A 278 31.88 23.98 -12.44
C LEU A 278 31.33 25.08 -11.54
N GLY A 279 31.58 25.03 -10.23
CA GLY A 279 31.25 26.10 -9.29
C GLY A 279 29.75 26.25 -8.95
N ALA A 280 28.95 25.22 -9.15
CA ALA A 280 27.56 25.24 -8.72
C ALA A 280 27.43 25.42 -7.19
N PRO A 281 26.30 25.95 -6.69
CA PRO A 281 26.07 26.14 -5.27
C PRO A 281 26.12 24.80 -4.50
N LYS A 282 26.73 24.83 -3.31
CA LYS A 282 26.79 23.68 -2.42
C LYS A 282 25.39 23.32 -1.93
N THR A 283 25.01 22.05 -2.11
CA THR A 283 23.74 21.50 -1.65
C THR A 283 23.86 20.96 -0.22
N ARG A 284 22.77 20.38 0.31
CA ARG A 284 22.77 19.76 1.64
C ARG A 284 23.81 18.64 1.72
N LYS A 285 24.65 18.67 2.75
CA LYS A 285 25.63 17.61 3.02
C LYS A 285 24.97 16.36 3.57
N THR A 286 25.29 15.22 3.01
CA THR A 286 24.88 13.87 3.44
C THR A 286 26.09 13.11 3.99
N LYS A 287 25.88 11.88 4.47
CA LYS A 287 26.99 11.01 4.94
C LYS A 287 28.00 10.67 3.83
N THR A 288 27.57 10.69 2.56
CA THR A 288 28.37 10.28 1.40
C THR A 288 28.78 11.45 0.49
N GLY A 289 28.51 12.69 0.86
CA GLY A 289 28.83 13.88 0.06
C GLY A 289 27.67 14.87 -0.02
N TYR A 290 27.67 15.73 -1.04
CA TYR A 290 26.57 16.65 -1.29
C TYR A 290 25.38 15.93 -1.93
N SER A 291 24.15 16.30 -1.52
CA SER A 291 22.93 15.75 -2.13
C SER A 291 22.81 16.19 -3.58
N MET A 292 22.58 15.23 -4.47
CA MET A 292 22.24 15.43 -5.88
C MET A 292 20.86 14.82 -6.16
N ASP A 293 19.93 14.90 -5.20
CA ASP A 293 18.54 14.54 -5.43
C ASP A 293 17.85 15.53 -6.40
N ALA A 294 16.64 15.18 -6.88
CA ALA A 294 15.92 16.01 -7.85
C ALA A 294 15.76 17.45 -7.37
N ASN A 295 15.35 17.64 -6.11
CA ASN A 295 15.21 18.99 -5.53
C ASN A 295 16.52 19.78 -5.49
N ALA A 296 17.65 19.09 -5.26
CA ALA A 296 18.96 19.74 -5.25
C ALA A 296 19.39 20.18 -6.66
N LEU A 297 19.15 19.33 -7.66
CA LEU A 297 19.44 19.62 -9.07
C LEU A 297 18.52 20.72 -9.64
N GLU A 298 17.22 20.68 -9.32
CA GLU A 298 16.26 21.73 -9.69
C GLU A 298 16.69 23.10 -9.14
N LYS A 299 17.09 23.19 -7.86
CA LYS A 299 17.60 24.42 -7.26
C LYS A 299 18.90 24.92 -7.93
N ILE A 300 19.78 24.01 -8.34
CA ILE A 300 20.96 24.36 -9.12
C ILE A 300 20.52 24.96 -10.45
N SER A 301 19.56 24.35 -11.13
CA SER A 301 19.02 24.82 -12.42
C SER A 301 18.30 26.17 -12.32
N GLU A 302 17.69 26.49 -11.18
CA GLU A 302 17.02 27.78 -10.91
C GLU A 302 18.00 28.90 -10.54
N THR A 303 19.25 28.56 -10.18
CA THR A 303 20.26 29.57 -9.80
C THR A 303 20.80 30.26 -11.04
N SER A 304 20.59 31.58 -11.16
CA SER A 304 21.08 32.37 -12.31
C SER A 304 22.56 32.63 -12.26
N GLY A 305 23.18 32.80 -13.44
CA GLY A 305 24.58 33.23 -13.58
C GLY A 305 25.62 32.13 -13.41
N LEU A 306 25.21 30.85 -13.49
CA LEU A 306 26.14 29.73 -13.53
C LEU A 306 26.65 29.47 -14.96
N ASP A 307 27.73 28.68 -15.08
CA ASP A 307 28.21 28.16 -16.35
C ASP A 307 27.11 27.33 -17.05
N ASP A 308 26.88 27.53 -18.34
CA ASP A 308 25.86 26.83 -19.12
C ASP A 308 25.98 25.31 -19.03
N ARG A 309 27.19 24.78 -18.84
CA ARG A 309 27.42 23.35 -18.61
C ARG A 309 26.76 22.84 -17.35
N VAL A 310 26.63 23.66 -16.31
CA VAL A 310 25.93 23.28 -15.07
C VAL A 310 24.47 22.93 -15.35
N TYR A 311 23.78 23.78 -16.10
CA TYR A 311 22.38 23.58 -16.46
C TYR A 311 22.20 22.35 -17.35
N GLN A 312 23.07 22.18 -18.35
CA GLN A 312 23.02 21.05 -19.27
C GLN A 312 23.27 19.72 -18.57
N ILE A 313 24.23 19.67 -17.64
CA ILE A 313 24.52 18.46 -16.87
C ILE A 313 23.40 18.18 -15.85
N ALA A 314 22.88 19.20 -15.15
CA ALA A 314 21.79 19.02 -14.20
C ALA A 314 20.53 18.46 -14.89
N ASP A 315 20.15 19.02 -16.04
CA ASP A 315 19.04 18.53 -16.87
C ASP A 315 19.29 17.08 -17.37
N SER A 316 20.51 16.81 -17.85
CA SER A 316 20.90 15.45 -18.28
C SER A 316 20.78 14.43 -17.15
N VAL A 317 21.20 14.78 -15.92
CA VAL A 317 21.10 13.90 -14.75
C VAL A 317 19.64 13.66 -14.37
N LEU A 318 18.79 14.68 -14.37
CA LEU A 318 17.36 14.55 -14.07
C LEU A 318 16.66 13.63 -15.07
N LYS A 319 16.81 13.89 -16.38
CA LYS A 319 16.26 13.08 -17.45
C LYS A 319 16.78 11.64 -17.42
N TYR A 320 18.08 11.45 -17.29
CA TYR A 320 18.70 10.13 -17.17
C TYR A 320 18.07 9.30 -16.06
N ARG A 321 17.92 9.90 -14.87
CA ARG A 321 17.37 9.21 -13.70
C ARG A 321 15.88 8.91 -13.86
N GLU A 322 15.10 9.81 -14.42
CA GLU A 322 13.70 9.58 -14.72
C GLU A 322 13.54 8.38 -15.67
N LEU A 323 14.24 8.40 -16.83
CA LEU A 323 14.15 7.35 -17.83
C LEU A 323 14.64 6.00 -17.29
N THR A 324 15.79 5.97 -16.63
CA THR A 324 16.36 4.72 -16.10
C THR A 324 15.52 4.13 -14.98
N LYS A 325 14.95 4.95 -14.11
CA LYS A 325 14.03 4.50 -13.07
C LYS A 325 12.76 3.90 -13.66
N LEU A 326 12.14 4.59 -14.62
CA LEU A 326 10.93 4.11 -15.27
C LEU A 326 11.18 2.80 -16.02
N LYS A 327 12.29 2.75 -16.78
CA LYS A 327 12.71 1.56 -17.53
C LYS A 327 12.92 0.38 -16.60
N SER A 328 13.76 0.50 -15.59
CA SER A 328 14.12 -0.62 -14.71
C SER A 328 12.99 -1.05 -13.78
N THR A 329 12.17 -0.09 -13.29
CA THR A 329 11.14 -0.40 -12.28
C THR A 329 9.87 -0.97 -12.89
N TYR A 330 9.53 -0.54 -14.13
CA TYR A 330 8.27 -0.93 -14.75
C TYR A 330 8.45 -1.59 -16.11
N VAL A 331 9.15 -0.93 -17.05
CA VAL A 331 9.15 -1.37 -18.45
C VAL A 331 9.84 -2.72 -18.62
N ASP A 332 11.00 -2.91 -17.97
CA ASP A 332 11.74 -4.17 -18.00
C ASP A 332 11.22 -5.21 -17.00
N ALA A 333 10.75 -4.75 -15.83
CA ALA A 333 10.35 -5.65 -14.75
C ALA A 333 8.96 -6.26 -14.93
N LEU A 334 7.98 -5.50 -15.45
CA LEU A 334 6.60 -5.98 -15.59
C LEU A 334 6.47 -7.25 -16.45
N PRO A 335 7.14 -7.38 -17.61
CA PRO A 335 7.07 -8.60 -18.40
C PRO A 335 7.56 -9.85 -17.65
N GLU A 336 8.57 -9.70 -16.77
CA GLU A 336 9.11 -10.81 -15.97
C GLU A 336 8.18 -11.24 -14.82
N LEU A 337 7.25 -10.37 -14.43
CA LEU A 337 6.26 -10.62 -13.38
C LEU A 337 4.96 -11.22 -13.89
N VAL A 338 4.83 -11.45 -15.20
CA VAL A 338 3.64 -12.13 -15.76
C VAL A 338 3.60 -13.57 -15.27
N ASN A 339 2.54 -13.92 -14.57
CA ASN A 339 2.30 -15.29 -14.15
C ASN A 339 1.98 -16.16 -15.39
N PRO A 340 2.74 -17.21 -15.67
CA PRO A 340 2.57 -18.02 -16.89
C PRO A 340 1.24 -18.80 -16.92
N GLN A 341 0.60 -19.04 -15.77
CA GLN A 341 -0.68 -19.75 -15.70
C GLN A 341 -1.87 -18.85 -16.01
N THR A 342 -1.82 -17.59 -15.57
CA THR A 342 -2.91 -16.63 -15.74
C THR A 342 -2.71 -15.67 -16.91
N GLY A 343 -1.46 -15.49 -17.39
CA GLY A 343 -1.09 -14.48 -18.37
C GLY A 343 -1.18 -13.04 -17.84
N ARG A 344 -1.27 -12.86 -16.52
CA ARG A 344 -1.54 -11.57 -15.85
C ARG A 344 -0.44 -11.23 -14.85
N VAL A 345 -0.33 -9.96 -14.51
CA VAL A 345 0.50 -9.47 -13.40
C VAL A 345 -0.37 -9.35 -12.16
N HIS A 346 0.10 -9.88 -11.05
CA HIS A 346 -0.61 -9.91 -9.77
C HIS A 346 0.17 -9.10 -8.74
N THR A 347 -0.32 -7.89 -8.43
CA THR A 347 0.26 -7.07 -7.34
C THR A 347 -0.18 -7.59 -5.98
N SER A 348 0.66 -7.47 -4.97
CA SER A 348 0.29 -7.74 -3.59
C SER A 348 -0.12 -6.46 -2.89
N PHE A 349 -1.27 -6.45 -2.24
CA PHE A 349 -1.75 -5.33 -1.42
C PHE A 349 -1.47 -5.56 0.06
N ASN A 350 -1.03 -4.50 0.74
CA ASN A 350 -0.82 -4.49 2.18
C ASN A 350 -1.75 -3.46 2.83
N GLN A 351 -2.63 -3.92 3.73
CA GLN A 351 -3.60 -3.09 4.44
C GLN A 351 -2.98 -2.29 5.58
N VAL A 352 -1.88 -2.77 6.15
CA VAL A 352 -1.22 -2.18 7.32
C VAL A 352 0.12 -1.51 6.97
N GLY A 353 0.44 -1.42 5.68
CA GLY A 353 1.68 -0.81 5.18
C GLY A 353 1.74 0.72 5.32
N SER A 354 0.59 1.38 5.57
CA SER A 354 0.50 2.82 5.75
C SER A 354 -0.13 3.18 7.09
N ALA A 355 0.50 4.10 7.80
CA ALA A 355 -0.03 4.59 9.09
C ALA A 355 -1.32 5.43 8.97
N THR A 356 -1.77 5.78 7.75
CA THR A 356 -3.05 6.46 7.50
C THR A 356 -4.16 5.49 7.10
N GLY A 357 -3.90 4.18 7.06
CA GLY A 357 -4.86 3.18 6.60
C GLY A 357 -4.96 3.03 5.08
N ARG A 358 -4.21 3.81 4.29
CA ARG A 358 -4.14 3.60 2.83
C ARG A 358 -3.54 2.24 2.52
N LEU A 359 -4.07 1.58 1.48
CA LEU A 359 -3.44 0.38 0.92
C LEU A 359 -2.10 0.75 0.29
N SER A 360 -1.14 -0.13 0.39
CA SER A 360 0.09 -0.07 -0.40
C SER A 360 0.19 -1.30 -1.29
N SER A 361 0.82 -1.16 -2.45
CA SER A 361 1.05 -2.28 -3.38
C SER A 361 2.53 -2.56 -3.56
N THR A 362 2.87 -3.84 -3.72
CA THR A 362 4.24 -4.31 -3.99
C THR A 362 4.21 -5.45 -5.00
N ASP A 363 5.32 -5.68 -5.64
CA ASP A 363 5.59 -6.83 -6.51
C ASP A 363 4.56 -7.07 -7.63
N PRO A 364 4.28 -6.06 -8.49
CA PRO A 364 4.86 -4.73 -8.61
C PRO A 364 4.10 -3.64 -7.83
N ASN A 365 4.78 -2.51 -7.49
CA ASN A 365 4.08 -1.34 -6.97
C ASN A 365 3.39 -0.57 -8.11
N VAL A 366 2.14 -0.90 -8.38
CA VAL A 366 1.33 -0.27 -9.43
C VAL A 366 0.82 1.13 -9.06
N GLN A 367 0.74 1.43 -7.75
CA GLN A 367 0.27 2.73 -7.25
C GLN A 367 1.26 3.87 -7.52
N ASN A 368 2.53 3.56 -7.76
CA ASN A 368 3.58 4.54 -8.02
C ASN A 368 3.88 4.76 -9.51
N ILE A 369 3.12 4.18 -10.43
CA ILE A 369 3.26 4.45 -11.87
C ILE A 369 2.83 5.90 -12.13
N PRO A 370 3.72 6.77 -12.70
CA PRO A 370 3.42 8.19 -12.85
C PRO A 370 2.16 8.44 -13.70
N VAL A 371 1.32 9.37 -13.25
CA VAL A 371 0.07 9.74 -13.95
C VAL A 371 0.30 10.94 -14.88
N ARG A 372 1.15 11.89 -14.46
CA ARG A 372 1.25 13.21 -15.08
C ARG A 372 2.24 13.29 -16.22
N THR A 373 3.26 12.41 -16.23
CA THR A 373 4.28 12.41 -17.29
C THR A 373 3.79 11.62 -18.50
N GLU A 374 4.24 12.02 -19.70
CA GLU A 374 3.95 11.31 -20.96
C GLU A 374 4.42 9.86 -20.89
N LEU A 375 5.62 9.64 -20.34
CA LEU A 375 6.19 8.31 -20.17
C LEU A 375 5.38 7.44 -19.20
N GLY A 376 4.90 8.01 -18.10
CA GLY A 376 4.04 7.29 -17.16
C GLY A 376 2.71 6.87 -17.81
N ARG A 377 2.11 7.75 -18.64
CA ARG A 377 0.91 7.41 -19.42
C ARG A 377 1.18 6.28 -20.39
N ARG A 378 2.33 6.26 -21.05
CA ARG A 378 2.72 5.15 -21.96
C ARG A 378 2.83 3.82 -21.19
N VAL A 379 3.40 3.80 -19.99
CA VAL A 379 3.42 2.58 -19.14
C VAL A 379 1.99 2.15 -18.78
N ARG A 380 1.10 3.09 -18.44
CA ARG A 380 -0.32 2.76 -18.15
C ARG A 380 -1.06 2.22 -19.36
N LYS A 381 -0.72 2.65 -20.59
CA LYS A 381 -1.29 2.09 -21.83
C LYS A 381 -0.93 0.62 -22.05
N ALA A 382 0.17 0.15 -21.48
CA ALA A 382 0.53 -1.26 -21.53
C ALA A 382 -0.35 -2.15 -20.64
N PHE A 383 -1.12 -1.59 -19.71
CA PHE A 383 -2.14 -2.35 -18.97
C PHE A 383 -3.42 -2.38 -19.82
N VAL A 384 -3.71 -3.54 -20.38
CA VAL A 384 -4.77 -3.77 -21.38
C VAL A 384 -5.89 -4.62 -20.79
N ALA A 385 -7.13 -4.31 -21.14
CA ALA A 385 -8.24 -5.22 -20.90
C ALA A 385 -8.25 -6.33 -21.97
N ASP A 386 -8.95 -7.44 -21.72
CA ASP A 386 -9.14 -8.52 -22.70
C ASP A 386 -10.11 -8.08 -23.81
N SER A 387 -9.67 -7.08 -24.59
CA SER A 387 -10.47 -6.48 -25.65
C SER A 387 -10.82 -7.45 -26.78
N ALA A 388 -10.03 -8.51 -26.99
CA ALA A 388 -10.35 -9.58 -27.96
C ALA A 388 -11.66 -10.30 -27.61
N HIS A 389 -12.02 -10.34 -26.34
CA HIS A 389 -13.28 -10.91 -25.82
C HIS A 389 -14.29 -9.83 -25.41
N GLY A 390 -14.06 -8.56 -25.81
CA GLY A 390 -14.98 -7.44 -25.58
C GLY A 390 -14.90 -6.82 -24.19
N TRP A 391 -13.87 -7.15 -23.39
CA TRP A 391 -13.64 -6.52 -22.09
C TRP A 391 -13.04 -5.12 -22.25
N GLN A 392 -13.29 -4.25 -21.29
CA GLN A 392 -12.73 -2.90 -21.23
C GLN A 392 -12.51 -2.49 -19.77
N TYR A 393 -11.71 -1.44 -19.56
CA TYR A 393 -11.55 -0.87 -18.23
C TYR A 393 -12.62 0.19 -17.94
N LEU A 394 -13.00 0.26 -16.66
CA LEU A 394 -13.73 1.36 -16.03
C LEU A 394 -12.89 1.86 -14.86
N ALA A 395 -12.57 3.14 -14.85
CA ALA A 395 -11.94 3.83 -13.72
C ALA A 395 -12.96 4.75 -13.06
N ALA A 396 -13.03 4.74 -11.74
CA ALA A 396 -13.88 5.60 -10.95
C ALA A 396 -13.05 6.29 -9.87
N ASP A 397 -12.96 7.63 -9.93
CA ASP A 397 -12.08 8.46 -9.08
C ASP A 397 -12.89 9.46 -8.27
N TYR A 398 -12.60 9.56 -6.97
CA TYR A 398 -13.22 10.57 -6.12
C TYR A 398 -12.71 11.97 -6.45
N SER A 399 -13.62 12.86 -6.76
CA SER A 399 -13.29 14.26 -7.03
C SER A 399 -13.02 15.02 -5.72
N GLN A 400 -11.75 15.38 -5.49
CA GLN A 400 -11.29 16.24 -4.39
C GLN A 400 -11.71 15.74 -2.98
N ILE A 401 -11.67 14.45 -2.74
CA ILE A 401 -12.15 13.81 -1.51
C ILE A 401 -11.55 14.44 -0.24
N GLU A 402 -10.25 14.71 -0.20
CA GLU A 402 -9.58 15.28 0.98
C GLU A 402 -10.10 16.68 1.33
N LEU A 403 -10.44 17.50 0.31
CA LEU A 403 -11.01 18.85 0.54
C LEU A 403 -12.47 18.77 0.98
N ARG A 404 -13.23 17.78 0.52
CA ARG A 404 -14.61 17.54 0.98
C ARG A 404 -14.63 17.05 2.43
N ILE A 405 -13.69 16.17 2.80
CA ILE A 405 -13.49 15.74 4.20
C ILE A 405 -13.06 16.94 5.06
N LEU A 406 -12.14 17.79 4.59
CA LEU A 406 -11.77 19.02 5.31
C LEU A 406 -12.97 19.93 5.53
N ALA A 407 -13.82 20.14 4.52
CA ALA A 407 -15.03 20.95 4.64
C ALA A 407 -15.98 20.39 5.71
N HIS A 408 -16.17 19.05 5.72
CA HIS A 408 -16.97 18.37 6.73
C HIS A 408 -16.38 18.52 8.15
N LEU A 409 -15.10 18.27 8.31
CA LEU A 409 -14.44 18.28 9.63
C LEU A 409 -14.31 19.70 10.20
N SER A 410 -14.00 20.70 9.36
CA SER A 410 -13.82 22.09 9.77
C SER A 410 -15.14 22.86 9.89
N GLN A 411 -16.23 22.38 9.28
CA GLN A 411 -17.51 23.06 9.16
C GLN A 411 -17.37 24.51 8.61
N GLU A 412 -16.35 24.72 7.74
CA GLU A 412 -16.08 26.04 7.16
C GLU A 412 -17.19 26.44 6.18
N PRO A 413 -17.97 27.50 6.46
CA PRO A 413 -19.14 27.85 5.66
C PRO A 413 -18.81 28.10 4.18
N GLY A 414 -17.67 28.76 3.91
CA GLY A 414 -17.26 29.07 2.53
C GLY A 414 -16.94 27.81 1.71
N LEU A 415 -16.37 26.77 2.33
CA LEU A 415 -16.12 25.49 1.65
C LEU A 415 -17.42 24.69 1.47
N LEU A 416 -18.26 24.64 2.53
CA LEU A 416 -19.54 23.93 2.47
C LEU A 416 -20.42 24.50 1.35
N GLU A 417 -20.55 25.85 1.28
CA GLU A 417 -21.32 26.52 0.25
C GLU A 417 -20.80 26.25 -1.17
N ALA A 418 -19.47 26.35 -1.37
CA ALA A 418 -18.85 26.10 -2.67
C ALA A 418 -19.09 24.66 -3.15
N PHE A 419 -18.97 23.67 -2.28
CA PHE A 419 -19.22 22.27 -2.64
C PHE A 419 -20.71 21.97 -2.91
N HIS A 420 -21.62 22.56 -2.14
CA HIS A 420 -23.06 22.40 -2.39
C HIS A 420 -23.51 23.04 -3.71
N LYS A 421 -22.88 24.15 -4.11
CA LYS A 421 -23.13 24.80 -5.40
C LYS A 421 -22.43 24.11 -6.58
N GLY A 422 -21.58 23.12 -6.34
CA GLY A 422 -20.79 22.47 -7.39
C GLY A 422 -19.72 23.40 -8.00
N GLU A 423 -19.27 24.43 -7.27
CA GLU A 423 -18.27 25.37 -7.77
C GLU A 423 -16.85 24.75 -7.77
N ASP A 424 -16.00 25.27 -8.68
CA ASP A 424 -14.56 24.98 -8.61
C ASP A 424 -14.00 25.55 -7.30
N ILE A 425 -13.67 24.67 -6.36
CA ILE A 425 -13.21 25.04 -5.02
C ILE A 425 -11.93 25.90 -5.03
N HIS A 426 -11.05 25.71 -6.02
CA HIS A 426 -9.83 26.51 -6.14
C HIS A 426 -10.13 27.90 -6.69
N ALA A 427 -11.08 28.01 -7.60
CA ALA A 427 -11.56 29.30 -8.07
C ALA A 427 -12.37 30.05 -6.97
N ALA A 428 -13.22 29.33 -6.22
CA ALA A 428 -13.94 29.89 -5.09
C ALA A 428 -12.97 30.43 -4.01
N THR A 429 -11.94 29.67 -3.68
CA THR A 429 -10.88 30.10 -2.76
C THR A 429 -10.13 31.33 -3.29
N ALA A 430 -9.78 31.36 -4.57
CA ALA A 430 -9.12 32.51 -5.17
C ALA A 430 -10.02 33.76 -5.14
N ARG A 431 -11.33 33.64 -5.48
CA ARG A 431 -12.30 34.74 -5.35
C ARG A 431 -12.36 35.29 -3.92
N ALA A 432 -12.47 34.39 -2.95
CA ALA A 432 -12.52 34.78 -1.54
C ALA A 432 -11.24 35.47 -1.07
N MET A 433 -10.07 34.99 -1.48
CA MET A 433 -8.79 35.56 -1.09
C MET A 433 -8.52 36.92 -1.72
N TYR A 434 -8.70 37.03 -3.03
CA TYR A 434 -8.37 38.27 -3.76
C TYR A 434 -9.51 39.29 -3.80
N GLY A 435 -10.74 38.93 -3.42
CA GLY A 435 -11.89 39.79 -3.49
C GLY A 435 -12.30 40.14 -4.92
N ILE A 436 -12.22 39.18 -5.84
CA ILE A 436 -12.46 39.34 -7.28
C ILE A 436 -13.54 38.38 -7.77
N GLU A 437 -14.19 38.69 -8.86
CA GLU A 437 -15.17 37.81 -9.52
C GLU A 437 -14.51 36.85 -10.52
N GLU A 438 -13.64 37.39 -11.37
CA GLU A 438 -12.92 36.64 -12.42
C GLU A 438 -11.55 36.22 -11.94
N VAL A 439 -11.29 34.89 -11.96
CA VAL A 439 -10.05 34.29 -11.49
C VAL A 439 -9.18 33.87 -12.68
N ASN A 440 -7.97 34.37 -12.72
CA ASN A 440 -6.99 33.94 -13.73
C ASN A 440 -6.31 32.61 -13.33
N PRO A 441 -5.64 31.92 -14.30
CA PRO A 441 -5.01 30.62 -14.03
C PRO A 441 -3.98 30.62 -12.90
N ASP A 442 -3.19 31.69 -12.73
CA ASP A 442 -2.19 31.79 -11.68
C ASP A 442 -2.81 31.94 -10.30
N GLN A 443 -3.83 32.75 -10.15
CA GLN A 443 -4.59 32.91 -8.91
C GLN A 443 -5.23 31.58 -8.50
N ARG A 444 -5.83 30.87 -9.45
CA ARG A 444 -6.40 29.52 -9.22
C ARG A 444 -5.30 28.52 -8.82
N ARG A 445 -4.12 28.58 -9.44
CA ARG A 445 -2.97 27.72 -9.12
C ARG A 445 -2.49 27.97 -7.68
N ILE A 446 -2.33 29.24 -7.29
CA ILE A 446 -1.93 29.61 -5.91
C ILE A 446 -2.97 29.11 -4.90
N ALA A 447 -4.26 29.37 -5.15
CA ALA A 447 -5.34 28.88 -4.30
C ALA A 447 -5.33 27.34 -4.18
N LYS A 448 -5.05 26.62 -5.26
CA LYS A 448 -4.88 25.16 -5.24
C LYS A 448 -3.71 24.73 -4.34
N ILE A 449 -2.56 25.41 -4.43
CA ILE A 449 -1.40 25.14 -3.58
C ILE A 449 -1.75 25.37 -2.10
N LEU A 450 -2.50 26.41 -1.77
CA LEU A 450 -2.92 26.69 -0.41
C LEU A 450 -3.95 25.68 0.10
N ASN A 451 -4.98 25.37 -0.67
CA ASN A 451 -6.02 24.41 -0.29
C ASN A 451 -5.42 23.04 0.08
N PHE A 452 -4.52 22.52 -0.73
CA PHE A 452 -3.83 21.26 -0.40
C PHE A 452 -2.72 21.47 0.63
N GLY A 453 -1.98 22.56 0.51
CA GLY A 453 -0.84 22.86 1.39
C GLY A 453 -1.23 22.98 2.86
N VAL A 454 -2.39 23.54 3.15
CA VAL A 454 -2.92 23.69 4.52
C VAL A 454 -3.11 22.31 5.16
N ILE A 455 -3.71 21.37 4.45
CA ILE A 455 -3.91 19.98 4.91
C ILE A 455 -2.56 19.33 5.28
N TYR A 456 -1.53 19.60 4.50
CA TYR A 456 -0.18 19.04 4.70
C TYR A 456 0.73 19.88 5.59
N GLY A 457 0.20 20.93 6.24
CA GLY A 457 0.95 21.82 7.11
C GLY A 457 2.02 22.63 6.37
N LEU A 458 1.72 23.08 5.15
CA LEU A 458 2.61 23.91 4.33
C LEU A 458 2.86 25.26 5.00
N GLY A 459 4.11 25.54 5.34
CA GLY A 459 4.53 26.84 5.87
C GLY A 459 4.96 27.83 4.76
N PRO A 460 5.29 29.08 5.12
CA PRO A 460 5.62 30.15 4.17
C PRO A 460 6.75 29.81 3.18
N VAL A 461 7.74 29.05 3.64
CA VAL A 461 8.85 28.56 2.80
C VAL A 461 8.33 27.54 1.77
N GLY A 462 7.35 26.72 2.13
CA GLY A 462 6.75 25.75 1.23
C GLY A 462 5.90 26.42 0.15
N VAL A 463 5.12 27.44 0.53
CA VAL A 463 4.36 28.27 -0.43
C VAL A 463 5.31 28.97 -1.39
N ALA A 464 6.32 29.67 -0.89
CA ALA A 464 7.32 30.37 -1.70
C ALA A 464 8.07 29.43 -2.68
N ARG A 465 8.26 28.17 -2.32
CA ARG A 465 8.93 27.18 -3.17
C ARG A 465 8.04 26.65 -4.31
N GLN A 466 6.73 26.64 -4.13
CA GLN A 466 5.76 26.16 -5.12
C GLN A 466 5.15 27.30 -5.95
N THR A 467 5.55 28.54 -5.65
CA THR A 467 5.11 29.76 -6.32
C THR A 467 6.30 30.67 -6.55
N ASP A 468 6.14 31.69 -7.37
CA ASP A 468 7.18 32.73 -7.57
C ASP A 468 7.18 33.80 -6.46
N LEU A 469 6.60 33.48 -5.29
CA LEU A 469 6.46 34.39 -4.16
C LEU A 469 7.69 34.36 -3.24
N THR A 470 7.97 35.49 -2.61
CA THR A 470 8.92 35.52 -1.49
C THR A 470 8.34 34.84 -0.26
N ARG A 471 9.20 34.48 0.71
CA ARG A 471 8.75 33.92 1.99
C ARG A 471 7.76 34.85 2.73
N ALA A 472 7.99 36.17 2.67
CA ALA A 472 7.10 37.15 3.31
C ALA A 472 5.72 37.15 2.65
N GLN A 473 5.67 37.18 1.33
CA GLN A 473 4.42 37.05 0.58
C GLN A 473 3.73 35.72 0.85
N GLY A 474 4.48 34.60 0.93
CA GLY A 474 3.93 33.30 1.30
C GLY A 474 3.27 33.30 2.68
N GLN A 475 3.82 34.04 3.66
CA GLN A 475 3.18 34.25 4.97
C GLN A 475 1.89 35.07 4.84
N GLU A 476 1.92 36.19 4.12
CA GLU A 476 0.73 37.02 3.89
C GLU A 476 -0.43 36.23 3.24
N PHE A 477 -0.10 35.35 2.29
CA PHE A 477 -1.10 34.48 1.65
C PHE A 477 -1.69 33.46 2.61
N ILE A 478 -0.89 32.86 3.50
CA ILE A 478 -1.38 31.95 4.53
C ILE A 478 -2.28 32.70 5.52
N ASP A 479 -1.89 33.88 5.95
CA ASP A 479 -2.68 34.71 6.87
C ASP A 479 -3.99 35.15 6.24
N LEU A 480 -3.97 35.52 4.96
CA LEU A 480 -5.17 35.85 4.19
C LEU A 480 -6.11 34.64 4.04
N TYR A 481 -5.56 33.46 3.74
CA TYR A 481 -6.31 32.22 3.64
C TYR A 481 -7.05 31.93 4.96
N PHE A 482 -6.34 31.92 6.08
CA PHE A 482 -6.95 31.66 7.39
C PHE A 482 -7.85 32.80 7.88
N GLY A 483 -7.64 34.00 7.37
CA GLY A 483 -8.56 35.13 7.61
C GLY A 483 -9.90 34.94 6.89
N LYS A 484 -9.90 34.29 5.73
CA LYS A 484 -11.11 33.97 4.96
C LYS A 484 -11.79 32.67 5.38
N TYR A 485 -10.99 31.73 5.88
CA TYR A 485 -11.43 30.40 6.31
C TYR A 485 -11.08 30.14 7.79
N PRO A 486 -11.70 30.90 8.73
CA PRO A 486 -11.40 30.77 10.16
C PRO A 486 -11.74 29.39 10.72
N GLY A 487 -12.78 28.74 10.22
CA GLY A 487 -13.17 27.38 10.64
C GLY A 487 -12.07 26.35 10.38
N ILE A 488 -11.33 26.48 9.28
CA ILE A 488 -10.19 25.59 9.00
C ILE A 488 -9.07 25.80 10.02
N ARG A 489 -8.74 27.06 10.34
CA ARG A 489 -7.72 27.37 11.35
C ARG A 489 -8.10 26.80 12.70
N ASP A 490 -9.32 27.03 13.13
CA ASP A 490 -9.83 26.62 14.44
C ASP A 490 -9.84 25.08 14.53
N TYR A 491 -10.27 24.40 13.46
CA TYR A 491 -10.18 22.95 13.35
C TYR A 491 -8.74 22.43 13.50
N ILE A 492 -7.78 23.02 12.79
CA ILE A 492 -6.36 22.62 12.86
C ILE A 492 -5.84 22.74 14.29
N GLU A 493 -6.14 23.84 14.99
CA GLU A 493 -5.68 24.01 16.38
C GLU A 493 -6.40 23.06 17.33
N GLN A 494 -7.68 22.78 17.14
CA GLN A 494 -8.41 21.76 17.91
C GLN A 494 -7.80 20.36 17.75
N VAL A 495 -7.49 19.95 16.52
CA VAL A 495 -6.86 18.64 16.25
C VAL A 495 -5.49 18.54 16.90
N LYS A 496 -4.64 19.58 16.81
CA LYS A 496 -3.34 19.60 17.47
C LYS A 496 -3.48 19.52 18.99
N GLN A 497 -4.43 20.26 19.58
CA GLN A 497 -4.66 20.22 21.02
C GLN A 497 -5.16 18.84 21.46
N SER A 498 -6.15 18.28 20.76
CA SER A 498 -6.65 16.93 21.03
C SER A 498 -5.51 15.90 20.96
N ALA A 499 -4.65 15.99 19.94
CA ALA A 499 -3.50 15.08 19.83
C ALA A 499 -2.50 15.23 20.98
N ARG A 500 -2.27 16.46 21.50
CA ARG A 500 -1.42 16.67 22.70
C ARG A 500 -2.02 16.06 23.95
N ASP A 501 -3.35 16.10 24.09
CA ASP A 501 -4.06 15.61 25.27
C ASP A 501 -4.21 14.08 25.25
N THR A 502 -4.45 13.49 24.08
CA THR A 502 -4.75 12.06 23.92
C THR A 502 -3.55 11.21 23.48
N GLY A 503 -2.53 11.82 22.85
CA GLY A 503 -1.38 11.12 22.27
C GLY A 503 -1.63 10.52 20.87
N PHE A 504 -2.81 10.73 20.28
CA PHE A 504 -3.15 10.23 18.93
C PHE A 504 -4.00 11.24 18.13
N ALA A 505 -4.08 11.02 16.83
CA ALA A 505 -5.10 11.59 15.94
C ALA A 505 -5.93 10.47 15.34
N GLN A 506 -7.22 10.74 15.04
CA GLN A 506 -8.16 9.72 14.57
C GLN A 506 -9.00 10.20 13.38
N THR A 507 -9.50 9.24 12.60
CA THR A 507 -10.46 9.44 11.51
C THR A 507 -11.90 9.57 12.03
N ILE A 508 -12.85 9.87 11.15
CA ILE A 508 -14.28 9.87 11.46
C ILE A 508 -14.75 8.48 11.95
N THR A 509 -14.17 7.42 11.41
CA THR A 509 -14.50 6.03 11.77
C THR A 509 -13.82 5.54 13.05
N GLY A 510 -12.92 6.35 13.65
CA GLY A 510 -12.21 5.98 14.87
C GLY A 510 -10.83 5.35 14.65
N ARG A 511 -10.35 5.22 13.41
CA ARG A 511 -8.98 4.74 13.16
C ARG A 511 -7.98 5.69 13.80
N ARG A 512 -7.08 5.18 14.66
CA ARG A 512 -6.12 5.98 15.40
C ARG A 512 -4.71 5.88 14.81
N ARG A 513 -4.00 7.01 14.87
CA ARG A 513 -2.55 7.09 14.66
C ARG A 513 -1.89 7.68 15.88
N TYR A 514 -1.08 6.90 16.57
CA TYR A 514 -0.37 7.32 17.79
C TYR A 514 0.81 8.23 17.44
N LEU A 515 1.01 9.27 18.27
CA LEU A 515 1.93 10.38 18.03
C LEU A 515 2.87 10.57 19.24
N PRO A 516 3.83 9.67 19.47
CA PRO A 516 4.69 9.72 20.65
C PRO A 516 5.51 11.02 20.74
N ASP A 517 5.78 11.67 19.61
CA ASP A 517 6.55 12.91 19.55
C ASP A 517 5.71 14.19 19.63
N ILE A 518 4.37 14.11 19.83
CA ILE A 518 3.48 15.28 19.82
C ILE A 518 3.82 16.29 20.92
N ASN A 519 4.31 15.82 22.06
CA ASN A 519 4.77 16.61 23.19
C ASN A 519 6.31 16.64 23.34
N ALA A 520 7.05 16.28 22.27
CA ALA A 520 8.52 16.26 22.31
C ALA A 520 9.10 17.65 22.62
N GLY A 521 10.15 17.68 23.44
CA GLY A 521 10.87 18.91 23.78
C GLY A 521 11.60 19.53 22.57
N HIS A 522 12.00 18.70 21.59
CA HIS A 522 12.66 19.18 20.37
C HIS A 522 11.63 19.78 19.38
N PRO A 523 11.75 21.08 19.00
CA PRO A 523 10.75 21.76 18.17
C PRO A 523 10.50 21.09 16.82
N GLY A 524 11.54 20.52 16.20
CA GLY A 524 11.43 19.86 14.90
C GLY A 524 10.61 18.56 14.96
N HIS A 525 10.78 17.75 16.00
CA HIS A 525 10.00 16.50 16.21
C HIS A 525 8.54 16.84 16.51
N ARG A 526 8.32 17.80 17.40
CA ARG A 526 6.96 18.27 17.73
C ARG A 526 6.24 18.81 16.49
N ALA A 527 6.88 19.69 15.71
CA ALA A 527 6.27 20.23 14.49
C ALA A 527 6.00 19.15 13.42
N ALA A 528 6.82 18.10 13.36
CA ALA A 528 6.56 16.96 12.50
C ALA A 528 5.32 16.17 12.97
N ALA A 529 5.21 15.90 14.27
CA ALA A 529 4.05 15.22 14.85
C ALA A 529 2.76 16.05 14.70
N GLU A 530 2.82 17.37 14.86
CA GLU A 530 1.68 18.27 14.63
C GLU A 530 1.20 18.23 13.16
N ARG A 531 2.10 18.18 12.18
CA ARG A 531 1.69 17.98 10.78
C ARG A 531 1.00 16.65 10.55
N VAL A 532 1.52 15.60 11.17
CA VAL A 532 0.90 14.27 11.10
C VAL A 532 -0.47 14.26 11.76
N SER A 533 -0.67 14.96 12.89
CA SER A 533 -1.96 15.03 13.57
C SER A 533 -3.05 15.68 12.69
N VAL A 534 -2.70 16.72 11.93
CA VAL A 534 -3.64 17.41 11.03
C VAL A 534 -3.97 16.55 9.80
N ASN A 535 -2.97 15.85 9.26
CA ASN A 535 -3.14 15.00 8.08
C ASN A 535 -3.99 13.75 8.34
N MET A 536 -3.82 13.14 9.51
CA MET A 536 -4.40 11.83 9.80
C MET A 536 -5.93 11.80 9.68
N PRO A 537 -6.71 12.74 10.28
CA PRO A 537 -8.15 12.73 10.17
C PRO A 537 -8.65 12.81 8.73
N ILE A 538 -7.95 13.55 7.86
CA ILE A 538 -8.35 13.79 6.48
C ILE A 538 -7.95 12.60 5.58
N GLN A 539 -6.67 12.28 5.54
CA GLN A 539 -6.16 11.19 4.68
C GLN A 539 -6.65 9.82 5.13
N GLY A 540 -6.74 9.61 6.44
CA GLY A 540 -7.23 8.35 6.99
C GLY A 540 -8.72 8.17 6.72
N THR A 541 -9.53 9.22 6.85
CA THR A 541 -10.95 9.15 6.48
C THR A 541 -11.12 8.90 4.98
N ALA A 542 -10.31 9.52 4.10
CA ALA A 542 -10.33 9.20 2.67
C ALA A 542 -10.00 7.73 2.40
N ALA A 543 -9.05 7.15 3.13
CA ALA A 543 -8.75 5.72 3.04
C ALA A 543 -9.90 4.84 3.53
N ASP A 544 -10.58 5.22 4.62
CA ASP A 544 -11.74 4.49 5.14
C ASP A 544 -12.93 4.56 4.17
N VAL A 545 -13.18 5.72 3.55
CA VAL A 545 -14.24 5.90 2.54
C VAL A 545 -14.02 4.97 1.35
N ILE A 546 -12.81 4.93 0.77
CA ILE A 546 -12.56 4.07 -0.40
C ILE A 546 -12.63 2.60 -0.04
N LYS A 547 -12.18 2.19 1.16
CA LYS A 547 -12.30 0.81 1.65
C LYS A 547 -13.76 0.38 1.80
N LEU A 548 -14.60 1.24 2.40
CA LEU A 548 -16.04 1.00 2.49
C LEU A 548 -16.69 0.89 1.10
N ALA A 549 -16.32 1.77 0.16
CA ALA A 549 -16.78 1.69 -1.22
C ALA A 549 -16.39 0.36 -1.88
N MET A 550 -15.13 -0.08 -1.71
CA MET A 550 -14.65 -1.37 -2.24
C MET A 550 -15.46 -2.55 -1.70
N ILE A 551 -15.73 -2.57 -0.39
CA ILE A 551 -16.53 -3.63 0.27
C ILE A 551 -17.95 -3.64 -0.28
N ASN A 552 -18.61 -2.48 -0.31
CA ASN A 552 -19.99 -2.36 -0.77
C ASN A 552 -20.15 -2.76 -2.24
N ILE A 553 -19.28 -2.26 -3.12
CA ILE A 553 -19.29 -2.60 -4.55
C ILE A 553 -19.02 -4.09 -4.76
N SER A 554 -18.01 -4.66 -4.08
CA SER A 554 -17.71 -6.09 -4.21
C SER A 554 -18.90 -6.97 -3.79
N ASN A 555 -19.58 -6.61 -2.69
CA ASN A 555 -20.77 -7.32 -2.23
C ASN A 555 -21.92 -7.22 -3.24
N GLU A 556 -22.14 -6.05 -3.82
CA GLU A 556 -23.19 -5.84 -4.82
C GLU A 556 -22.88 -6.59 -6.13
N MET A 557 -21.64 -6.53 -6.62
CA MET A 557 -21.21 -7.33 -7.78
C MET A 557 -21.46 -8.82 -7.58
N LYS A 558 -21.19 -9.35 -6.37
CA LYS A 558 -21.46 -10.75 -6.02
C LYS A 558 -22.96 -11.05 -5.95
N SER A 559 -23.76 -10.15 -5.37
CA SER A 559 -25.21 -10.32 -5.27
C SER A 559 -25.87 -10.39 -6.65
N GLN A 560 -25.39 -9.59 -7.58
CA GLN A 560 -25.84 -9.55 -8.99
C GLN A 560 -25.17 -10.61 -9.88
N LYS A 561 -24.21 -11.37 -9.34
CA LYS A 561 -23.44 -12.41 -10.07
C LYS A 561 -22.74 -11.85 -11.30
N MET A 562 -22.20 -10.64 -11.19
CA MET A 562 -21.47 -9.98 -12.27
C MET A 562 -20.17 -10.72 -12.59
N GLN A 563 -19.77 -10.67 -13.86
CA GLN A 563 -18.49 -11.22 -14.32
C GLN A 563 -17.36 -10.18 -14.29
N SER A 564 -17.70 -8.91 -14.25
CA SER A 564 -16.75 -7.80 -14.11
C SER A 564 -15.90 -7.96 -12.86
N LYS A 565 -14.69 -7.42 -12.86
CA LYS A 565 -13.68 -7.64 -11.83
C LYS A 565 -13.15 -6.32 -11.30
N MET A 566 -13.10 -6.14 -9.99
CA MET A 566 -12.28 -5.10 -9.38
C MET A 566 -10.82 -5.52 -9.51
N SER A 567 -9.95 -4.65 -10.08
CA SER A 567 -8.57 -5.00 -10.44
C SER A 567 -7.54 -4.27 -9.59
N ILE A 568 -7.62 -2.95 -9.49
CA ILE A 568 -6.64 -2.13 -8.77
C ILE A 568 -7.34 -1.00 -8.00
N GLN A 569 -6.77 -0.65 -6.85
CA GLN A 569 -7.02 0.59 -6.13
C GLN A 569 -5.75 1.45 -6.18
N VAL A 570 -5.84 2.70 -6.66
CA VAL A 570 -4.73 3.64 -6.76
C VAL A 570 -5.15 4.99 -6.22
N HIS A 571 -4.57 5.43 -5.10
CA HIS A 571 -4.92 6.67 -4.40
C HIS A 571 -6.43 6.72 -4.06
N ASP A 572 -7.19 7.54 -4.78
CA ASP A 572 -8.63 7.72 -4.58
C ASP A 572 -9.45 7.11 -5.75
N GLU A 573 -8.80 6.29 -6.60
CA GLU A 573 -9.34 5.67 -7.82
C GLU A 573 -9.50 4.16 -7.66
N LEU A 574 -10.62 3.62 -8.15
CA LEU A 574 -10.87 2.19 -8.34
C LEU A 574 -10.90 1.86 -9.83
N ILE A 575 -10.22 0.78 -10.22
CA ILE A 575 -10.18 0.30 -11.60
C ILE A 575 -10.79 -1.09 -11.69
N PHE A 576 -11.72 -1.23 -12.62
CA PHE A 576 -12.44 -2.46 -12.89
C PHE A 576 -12.16 -2.92 -14.32
N GLU A 577 -12.07 -4.22 -14.53
CA GLU A 577 -12.14 -4.84 -15.84
C GLU A 577 -13.56 -5.33 -16.08
N ILE A 578 -14.24 -4.74 -17.04
CA ILE A 578 -15.68 -4.85 -17.27
C ILE A 578 -15.98 -5.91 -18.33
N ALA A 579 -16.84 -6.85 -17.97
CA ALA A 579 -17.33 -7.88 -18.89
C ALA A 579 -18.25 -7.28 -19.97
N PRO A 580 -18.33 -7.92 -21.15
CA PRO A 580 -19.22 -7.49 -22.22
C PRO A 580 -20.68 -7.38 -21.74
N GLY A 581 -21.27 -6.22 -21.94
CA GLY A 581 -22.66 -5.94 -21.58
C GLY A 581 -22.88 -5.37 -20.18
N GLU A 582 -21.88 -5.36 -19.28
CA GLU A 582 -22.03 -4.90 -17.89
C GLU A 582 -21.61 -3.44 -17.68
N LEU A 583 -21.11 -2.71 -18.72
CA LEU A 583 -20.53 -1.37 -18.54
C LEU A 583 -21.49 -0.36 -17.90
N MET A 584 -22.72 -0.27 -18.42
CA MET A 584 -23.68 0.72 -17.92
C MET A 584 -24.12 0.42 -16.48
N GLU A 585 -24.26 -0.84 -16.14
CA GLU A 585 -24.61 -1.29 -14.81
C GLU A 585 -23.48 -1.00 -13.81
N MET A 586 -22.24 -1.31 -14.19
CA MET A 586 -21.06 -0.99 -13.40
C MET A 586 -20.85 0.51 -13.24
N GLN A 587 -21.04 1.32 -14.31
CA GLN A 587 -20.97 2.78 -14.22
C GLN A 587 -21.99 3.30 -13.19
N MET A 588 -23.26 2.88 -13.30
CA MET A 588 -24.32 3.28 -12.37
C MET A 588 -23.99 2.84 -10.93
N MET A 589 -23.46 1.62 -10.75
CA MET A 589 -23.05 1.09 -9.46
C MET A 589 -21.96 1.97 -8.82
N VAL A 590 -20.85 2.24 -9.51
CA VAL A 590 -19.74 3.01 -8.94
C VAL A 590 -20.11 4.47 -8.69
N THR A 591 -20.88 5.10 -9.59
CA THR A 591 -21.30 6.50 -9.45
C THR A 591 -22.39 6.71 -8.39
N THR A 592 -23.03 5.63 -7.94
CA THR A 592 -24.01 5.66 -6.85
C THR A 592 -23.38 5.24 -5.52
N MET A 593 -22.66 4.13 -5.49
CA MET A 593 -22.20 3.52 -4.25
C MET A 593 -20.93 4.18 -3.69
N MET A 594 -20.02 4.65 -4.53
CA MET A 594 -18.84 5.37 -4.04
C MET A 594 -19.25 6.68 -3.32
N PRO A 595 -20.10 7.56 -3.88
CA PRO A 595 -20.58 8.74 -3.15
C PRO A 595 -21.32 8.40 -1.85
N ALA A 596 -22.01 7.29 -1.80
CA ALA A 596 -22.79 6.84 -0.64
C ALA A 596 -21.97 6.08 0.43
N ALA A 597 -20.66 5.86 0.21
CA ALA A 597 -19.82 5.08 1.12
C ALA A 597 -19.70 5.71 2.52
N MET A 598 -19.81 7.03 2.63
CA MET A 598 -19.82 7.76 3.91
C MET A 598 -20.68 9.02 3.80
N ASP A 599 -21.49 9.28 4.82
CA ASP A 599 -22.30 10.49 4.88
C ASP A 599 -21.46 11.67 5.42
N LEU A 600 -21.26 12.68 4.58
CA LEU A 600 -20.53 13.90 4.91
C LEU A 600 -21.43 15.13 4.78
N ALA A 601 -21.03 16.24 5.40
CA ALA A 601 -21.75 17.53 5.27
C ALA A 601 -21.75 18.11 3.84
N VAL A 602 -20.97 17.52 2.93
CA VAL A 602 -20.91 17.87 1.51
C VAL A 602 -20.99 16.59 0.67
N PRO A 603 -21.59 16.62 -0.53
CA PRO A 603 -21.70 15.44 -1.36
C PRO A 603 -20.30 14.96 -1.79
N LEU A 604 -20.06 13.65 -1.77
CA LEU A 604 -18.94 13.04 -2.47
C LEU A 604 -19.29 12.91 -3.95
N LEU A 605 -18.35 13.22 -4.83
CA LEU A 605 -18.53 13.11 -6.28
C LEU A 605 -17.49 12.14 -6.85
N VAL A 606 -17.92 11.39 -7.86
CA VAL A 606 -17.08 10.41 -8.55
C VAL A 606 -17.12 10.68 -10.05
N GLU A 607 -15.94 10.70 -10.67
CA GLU A 607 -15.78 10.77 -12.11
C GLU A 607 -15.50 9.37 -12.65
N ALA A 608 -16.25 8.95 -13.68
CA ALA A 608 -16.07 7.66 -14.35
C ALA A 608 -15.45 7.83 -15.72
N LYS A 609 -14.52 6.93 -16.06
CA LYS A 609 -13.85 6.87 -17.37
C LYS A 609 -13.79 5.43 -17.85
N THR A 610 -13.88 5.22 -19.16
CA THR A 610 -13.78 3.88 -19.75
C THR A 610 -12.85 3.85 -20.95
N GLY A 611 -12.23 2.72 -21.21
CA GLY A 611 -11.33 2.56 -22.33
C GLY A 611 -10.71 1.17 -22.43
N PRO A 612 -10.00 0.89 -23.52
CA PRO A 612 -9.37 -0.41 -23.78
C PRO A 612 -8.11 -0.64 -22.92
N THR A 613 -7.49 0.44 -22.43
CA THR A 613 -6.27 0.39 -21.62
C THR A 613 -6.40 1.34 -20.42
N TRP A 614 -5.62 1.12 -19.37
CA TRP A 614 -5.59 2.05 -18.22
C TRP A 614 -5.06 3.45 -18.57
N GLY A 615 -4.26 3.57 -19.63
CA GLY A 615 -3.71 4.86 -20.09
C GLY A 615 -4.57 5.62 -21.09
N ASP A 616 -5.52 4.94 -21.74
CA ASP A 616 -6.43 5.50 -22.75
C ASP A 616 -7.88 5.26 -22.31
N MET A 617 -8.40 6.22 -21.56
CA MET A 617 -9.78 6.21 -21.06
C MET A 617 -10.44 7.54 -21.37
N ASP A 618 -11.68 7.48 -21.87
CA ASP A 618 -12.53 8.62 -22.10
C ASP A 618 -13.53 8.81 -20.96
N SER A 619 -13.86 10.05 -20.64
CA SER A 619 -14.87 10.36 -19.62
C SER A 619 -16.24 9.83 -20.06
N MET A 620 -16.98 9.30 -19.12
CA MET A 620 -18.37 8.89 -19.29
C MET A 620 -19.26 10.00 -18.72
N ASP A 621 -20.15 10.53 -19.58
CA ASP A 621 -21.12 11.58 -19.20
C ASP A 621 -22.22 11.02 -18.27
#